data_04771e13ae1bb89128c63272a238e7de
#
_entry.id   04771e13ae1bb89128c63272a238e7de
#
_cell.length_a   1.000
_cell.length_b   1.000
_cell.length_c   1.000
_cell.angle_alpha   90.00
_cell.angle_beta   90.00
_cell.angle_gamma   90.00
#
_symmetry.space_group_name_H-M   'P 1'
#
loop_
_entity.id
_entity.type
_entity.pdbx_description
1 polymer ?
#
loop_
_entity_poly.entity_id
_entity_poly.type
_entity_poly.pdbx_seq_one_letter_code
_entity_poly.pdbx_strand_id
1 'polypeptide(L)'
;SFTFPANDNEADNVLNSGIDLQLSVMKACKNKEAAYEVLEYLYSDETIQTYLDDQGGIACKDGDFAIPDTLKDMQEYIKDNRMSDYQDHHYPSEMSVDAMIQTYLLDTGDNAKEKFLKKFDSDWERYNRDLIREVQDYQKEQEDAK
;
A
#
# COMPACT_ATOMS: atom_id res chain seq x y z
N SER A 1 -13.11 10.88 11.29
CA SER A 1 -12.00 10.63 10.36
C SER A 1 -12.28 11.21 8.98
N PHE A 2 -11.25 11.44 8.18
CA PHE A 2 -11.34 11.94 6.81
C PHE A 2 -10.13 11.45 6.00
N THR A 3 -10.29 11.36 4.69
CA THR A 3 -9.19 11.06 3.78
C THR A 3 -8.25 12.26 3.65
N PHE A 4 -6.98 12.00 3.32
CA PHE A 4 -6.04 13.07 3.01
C PHE A 4 -6.52 13.82 1.74
N PRO A 5 -6.73 15.14 1.79
CA PRO A 5 -7.19 15.90 0.64
C PRO A 5 -6.03 16.09 -0.36
N ALA A 6 -6.01 15.26 -1.41
CA ALA A 6 -4.97 15.30 -2.43
C ALA A 6 -5.07 16.57 -3.29
N ASN A 7 -6.30 16.98 -3.63
CA ASN A 7 -6.60 18.19 -4.39
C ASN A 7 -8.08 18.59 -4.21
N ASP A 8 -8.55 19.58 -4.97
CA ASP A 8 -9.92 20.08 -4.90
C ASP A 8 -10.96 19.18 -5.62
N ASN A 9 -10.51 18.12 -6.31
CA ASN A 9 -11.40 17.15 -6.94
C ASN A 9 -11.71 16.03 -5.94
N GLU A 10 -12.95 15.92 -5.53
CA GLU A 10 -13.42 14.92 -4.56
C GLU A 10 -13.16 13.48 -5.03
N ALA A 11 -13.18 13.23 -6.33
CA ALA A 11 -12.94 11.91 -6.90
C ALA A 11 -11.50 11.39 -6.67
N ASP A 12 -10.54 12.30 -6.48
CA ASP A 12 -9.14 11.98 -6.23
C ASP A 12 -8.84 11.77 -4.74
N ASN A 13 -9.81 12.08 -3.87
CA ASN A 13 -9.70 11.87 -2.43
C ASN A 13 -10.15 10.44 -2.10
N VAL A 14 -9.19 9.53 -2.05
CA VAL A 14 -9.41 8.11 -1.80
C VAL A 14 -8.84 7.68 -0.45
N LEU A 15 -9.36 6.59 0.09
CA LEU A 15 -8.82 5.97 1.29
C LEU A 15 -7.56 5.18 0.91
N ASN A 16 -6.41 5.56 1.45
CA ASN A 16 -5.22 4.74 1.35
C ASN A 16 -5.31 3.61 2.36
N SER A 17 -5.27 2.38 1.87
CA SER A 17 -5.30 1.17 2.68
C SER A 17 -4.49 0.09 2.00
N GLY A 18 -3.73 -0.64 2.78
CA GLY A 18 -2.93 -1.75 2.30
C GLY A 18 -3.01 -2.94 3.24
N ILE A 19 -2.36 -4.03 2.86
CA ILE A 19 -2.28 -5.24 3.66
C ILE A 19 -1.25 -5.02 4.75
N ASP A 20 -1.68 -5.10 6.01
CA ASP A 20 -0.81 -4.94 7.17
C ASP A 20 -0.04 -6.24 7.49
N LEU A 21 -0.75 -7.37 7.58
CA LEU A 21 -0.17 -8.66 7.92
C LEU A 21 -0.41 -9.68 6.81
N GLN A 22 0.66 -10.26 6.29
CA GLN A 22 0.61 -11.34 5.31
C GLN A 22 1.26 -12.61 5.88
N LEU A 23 0.59 -13.73 5.71
CA LEU A 23 1.07 -15.04 6.12
C LEU A 23 1.17 -15.98 4.91
N SER A 24 2.29 -16.71 4.81
CA SER A 24 2.52 -17.65 3.71
C SER A 24 3.05 -18.96 4.22
N VAL A 25 2.56 -20.07 3.65
CA VAL A 25 3.12 -21.39 3.89
C VAL A 25 4.25 -21.66 2.89
N MET A 26 5.46 -21.78 3.40
CA MET A 26 6.65 -22.04 2.57
C MET A 26 6.52 -23.35 1.79
N LYS A 27 6.99 -23.38 0.53
CA LYS A 27 7.00 -24.59 -0.30
C LYS A 27 7.74 -25.75 0.39
N ALA A 28 8.79 -25.45 1.15
CA ALA A 28 9.61 -26.41 1.89
C ALA A 28 9.00 -26.82 3.25
N CYS A 29 7.81 -26.33 3.62
CA CYS A 29 7.16 -26.74 4.86
C CYS A 29 6.91 -28.24 4.87
N LYS A 30 7.40 -28.92 5.91
CA LYS A 30 7.30 -30.39 6.04
C LYS A 30 5.94 -30.85 6.56
N ASN A 31 5.24 -29.97 7.28
CA ASN A 31 3.91 -30.26 7.82
C ASN A 31 2.94 -29.15 7.38
N LYS A 32 2.50 -29.22 6.13
CA LYS A 32 1.59 -28.24 5.55
C LYS A 32 0.20 -28.29 6.16
N GLU A 33 -0.25 -29.48 6.55
CA GLU A 33 -1.55 -29.69 7.15
C GLU A 33 -1.67 -28.91 8.47
N ALA A 34 -0.72 -29.10 9.39
CA ALA A 34 -0.70 -28.30 10.62
C ALA A 34 -0.50 -26.79 10.37
N ALA A 35 0.24 -26.42 9.34
CA ALA A 35 0.38 -25.01 8.97
C ALA A 35 -0.95 -24.39 8.48
N TYR A 36 -1.74 -25.15 7.74
CA TYR A 36 -3.06 -24.70 7.32
C TYR A 36 -4.06 -24.65 8.49
N GLU A 37 -4.02 -25.59 9.43
CA GLU A 37 -4.82 -25.52 10.65
C GLU A 37 -4.54 -24.23 11.45
N VAL A 38 -3.27 -23.83 11.55
CA VAL A 38 -2.88 -22.56 12.18
C VAL A 38 -3.44 -21.37 11.40
N LEU A 39 -3.34 -21.39 10.06
CA LEU A 39 -3.89 -20.32 9.22
C LEU A 39 -5.42 -20.23 9.33
N GLU A 40 -6.13 -21.37 9.37
CA GLU A 40 -7.58 -21.42 9.55
C GLU A 40 -7.97 -20.81 10.90
N TYR A 41 -7.23 -21.11 11.96
CA TYR A 41 -7.46 -20.49 13.28
C TYR A 41 -7.22 -18.97 13.23
N LEU A 42 -6.11 -18.54 12.66
CA LEU A 42 -5.81 -17.10 12.52
C LEU A 42 -6.81 -16.36 11.62
N TYR A 43 -7.43 -17.07 10.68
CA TYR A 43 -8.42 -16.53 9.75
C TYR A 43 -9.87 -16.76 10.22
N SER A 44 -10.06 -17.23 11.45
CA SER A 44 -11.38 -17.33 12.07
C SER A 44 -11.92 -15.93 12.38
N ASP A 45 -13.24 -15.76 12.32
CA ASP A 45 -13.90 -14.47 12.55
C ASP A 45 -13.58 -13.92 13.95
N GLU A 46 -13.52 -14.79 14.96
CA GLU A 46 -13.18 -14.44 16.33
C GLU A 46 -11.75 -13.87 16.43
N THR A 47 -10.77 -14.53 15.79
CA THR A 47 -9.38 -14.08 15.83
C THR A 47 -9.20 -12.79 15.06
N ILE A 48 -9.83 -12.67 13.87
CA ILE A 48 -9.81 -11.43 13.09
C ILE A 48 -10.42 -10.28 13.88
N GLN A 49 -11.61 -10.46 14.47
CA GLN A 49 -12.25 -9.41 15.25
C GLN A 49 -11.39 -9.00 16.45
N THR A 50 -10.80 -9.96 17.16
CA THR A 50 -9.90 -9.67 18.29
C THR A 50 -8.69 -8.83 17.85
N TYR A 51 -8.10 -9.16 16.70
CA TYR A 51 -7.00 -8.40 16.13
C TYR A 51 -7.42 -6.97 15.74
N LEU A 52 -8.58 -6.81 15.10
CA LEU A 52 -9.11 -5.51 14.71
C LEU A 52 -9.46 -4.63 15.90
N ASP A 53 -9.96 -5.22 16.99
CA ASP A 53 -10.29 -4.50 18.23
C ASP A 53 -9.02 -3.96 18.93
N ASP A 54 -7.90 -4.69 18.82
CA ASP A 54 -6.63 -4.30 19.41
C ASP A 54 -5.84 -3.31 18.55
N GLN A 55 -5.69 -3.60 17.27
CA GLN A 55 -4.83 -2.82 16.37
C GLN A 55 -5.59 -1.69 15.66
N GLY A 56 -6.89 -1.80 15.53
CA GLY A 56 -7.71 -0.92 14.70
C GLY A 56 -7.46 -1.16 13.21
N GLY A 57 -8.50 -1.40 12.44
CA GLY A 57 -8.33 -1.66 11.02
C GLY A 57 -9.62 -2.10 10.35
N ILE A 58 -9.48 -2.62 9.14
CA ILE A 58 -10.56 -3.11 8.30
C ILE A 58 -10.26 -4.56 7.96
N ALA A 59 -11.25 -5.44 8.13
CA ALA A 59 -11.08 -6.84 7.79
C ALA A 59 -10.80 -7.02 6.29
N CYS A 60 -9.84 -7.88 5.96
CA CYS A 60 -9.57 -8.33 4.58
C CYS A 60 -10.37 -9.58 4.19
N LYS A 61 -11.37 -9.93 4.98
CA LYS A 61 -12.28 -11.06 4.79
C LYS A 61 -13.71 -10.58 4.77
N ASP A 62 -14.53 -11.12 3.88
CA ASP A 62 -15.98 -10.86 3.87
C ASP A 62 -16.61 -11.39 5.15
N GLY A 63 -17.38 -10.55 5.82
CA GLY A 63 -18.02 -10.88 7.09
C GLY A 63 -18.61 -9.65 7.78
N ASP A 64 -19.29 -9.89 8.88
CA ASP A 64 -19.90 -8.84 9.71
C ASP A 64 -18.93 -8.44 10.84
N PHE A 65 -17.88 -7.74 10.47
CA PHE A 65 -16.87 -7.28 11.41
C PHE A 65 -17.17 -5.87 11.90
N ALA A 66 -16.99 -5.67 13.21
CA ALA A 66 -17.12 -4.34 13.79
C ALA A 66 -15.99 -3.44 13.31
N ILE A 67 -16.35 -2.25 12.85
CA ILE A 67 -15.39 -1.22 12.44
C ILE A 67 -15.18 -0.25 13.60
N PRO A 68 -13.93 0.08 13.96
CA PRO A 68 -13.64 1.06 15.00
C PRO A 68 -14.36 2.40 14.77
N ASP A 69 -14.80 3.03 15.84
CA ASP A 69 -15.49 4.34 15.76
C ASP A 69 -14.67 5.40 15.01
N THR A 70 -13.35 5.31 15.11
CA THR A 70 -12.41 6.21 14.41
C THR A 70 -12.43 6.04 12.89
N LEU A 71 -12.91 4.91 12.37
CA LEU A 71 -12.95 4.58 10.95
C LEU A 71 -14.38 4.55 10.37
N LYS A 72 -15.41 4.83 11.18
CA LYS A 72 -16.81 4.77 10.72
C LYS A 72 -17.09 5.66 9.50
N ASP A 73 -16.49 6.84 9.45
CA ASP A 73 -16.67 7.77 8.34
C ASP A 73 -16.01 7.27 7.03
N MET A 74 -15.14 6.27 7.14
CA MET A 74 -14.45 5.66 5.97
C MET A 74 -15.27 4.57 5.29
N GLN A 75 -16.37 4.12 5.89
CA GLN A 75 -17.19 3.03 5.35
C GLN A 75 -17.72 3.33 3.94
N GLU A 76 -18.06 4.59 3.66
CA GLU A 76 -18.55 4.99 2.32
C GLU A 76 -17.47 4.83 1.26
N TYR A 77 -16.22 5.19 1.59
CA TYR A 77 -15.09 4.98 0.69
C TYR A 77 -14.87 3.51 0.36
N ILE A 78 -15.02 2.63 1.36
CA ILE A 78 -14.89 1.18 1.19
C ILE A 78 -16.02 0.64 0.31
N LYS A 79 -17.27 1.01 0.59
CA LYS A 79 -18.45 0.58 -0.17
C LYS A 79 -18.40 1.04 -1.64
N ASP A 80 -17.90 2.24 -1.86
CA ASP A 80 -17.80 2.84 -3.20
C ASP A 80 -16.52 2.41 -3.93
N ASN A 81 -15.73 1.52 -3.33
CA ASN A 81 -14.42 1.09 -3.86
C ASN A 81 -13.47 2.27 -4.16
N ARG A 82 -13.58 3.34 -3.37
CA ARG A 82 -12.70 4.52 -3.43
C ARG A 82 -11.47 4.31 -2.56
N MET A 83 -10.68 3.33 -2.90
CA MET A 83 -9.48 2.94 -2.17
C MET A 83 -8.28 2.87 -3.09
N SER A 84 -7.11 3.13 -2.56
CA SER A 84 -5.84 2.89 -3.23
C SER A 84 -4.84 2.24 -2.28
N ASP A 85 -3.92 1.48 -2.82
CA ASP A 85 -2.82 0.90 -2.07
C ASP A 85 -1.84 1.98 -1.61
N TYR A 86 -1.02 1.66 -0.62
CA TYR A 86 0.06 2.53 -0.17
C TYR A 86 1.11 2.71 -1.27
N GLN A 87 1.59 3.94 -1.42
CA GLN A 87 2.58 4.27 -2.44
C GLN A 87 3.92 3.56 -2.22
N ASP A 88 4.28 3.32 -0.98
CA ASP A 88 5.52 2.62 -0.61
C ASP A 88 5.56 1.16 -1.08
N HIS A 89 4.41 0.51 -1.28
CA HIS A 89 4.32 -0.82 -1.87
C HIS A 89 4.77 -0.85 -3.35
N HIS A 90 4.79 0.31 -4.00
CA HIS A 90 5.17 0.44 -5.41
C HIS A 90 6.59 0.98 -5.61
N TYR A 91 7.30 1.26 -4.53
CA TYR A 91 8.70 1.67 -4.64
C TYR A 91 9.59 0.47 -4.93
N PRO A 92 10.62 0.65 -5.78
CA PRO A 92 11.65 -0.37 -5.93
C PRO A 92 12.27 -0.72 -4.58
N SER A 93 12.52 -2.01 -4.34
CA SER A 93 13.08 -2.49 -3.07
C SER A 93 14.45 -1.87 -2.72
N GLU A 94 15.15 -1.37 -3.73
CA GLU A 94 16.43 -0.69 -3.60
C GLU A 94 16.30 0.79 -3.17
N MET A 95 15.09 1.37 -3.27
CA MET A 95 14.81 2.73 -2.84
C MET A 95 14.41 2.74 -1.36
N SER A 96 15.30 3.22 -0.51
CA SER A 96 14.96 3.51 0.88
C SER A 96 14.36 4.91 0.99
N VAL A 97 13.07 5.06 0.66
CA VAL A 97 12.37 6.35 0.65
C VAL A 97 12.34 6.97 2.04
N ASP A 98 12.16 6.16 3.09
CA ASP A 98 12.21 6.62 4.48
C ASP A 98 13.55 7.29 4.81
N ALA A 99 14.67 6.69 4.42
CA ALA A 99 15.99 7.28 4.62
C ALA A 99 16.19 8.56 3.79
N MET A 100 15.59 8.62 2.61
CA MET A 100 15.62 9.84 1.77
C MET A 100 14.82 10.97 2.44
N ILE A 101 13.64 10.68 2.99
CA ILE A 101 12.82 11.64 3.73
C ILE A 101 13.56 12.12 4.99
N GLN A 102 14.15 11.21 5.76
CA GLN A 102 14.94 11.57 6.94
C GLN A 102 16.10 12.49 6.57
N THR A 103 16.82 12.19 5.50
CA THR A 103 17.90 13.04 5.00
C THR A 103 17.40 14.42 4.61
N TYR A 104 16.25 14.50 3.92
CA TYR A 104 15.62 15.76 3.55
C TYR A 104 15.23 16.58 4.77
N LEU A 105 14.62 15.97 5.78
CA LEU A 105 14.19 16.66 7.01
C LEU A 105 15.37 17.20 7.84
N LEU A 106 16.57 16.62 7.69
CA LEU A 106 17.78 17.06 8.37
C LEU A 106 18.61 18.05 7.53
N ASP A 107 18.33 18.20 6.23
CA ASP A 107 19.01 19.15 5.35
C ASP A 107 18.45 20.56 5.57
N THR A 108 19.22 21.45 6.18
CA THR A 108 18.86 22.85 6.44
C THR A 108 19.25 23.80 5.33
N GLY A 109 19.75 23.30 4.21
CA GLY A 109 20.17 24.10 3.07
C GLY A 109 18.99 24.61 2.22
N ASP A 110 19.17 25.78 1.60
CA ASP A 110 18.13 26.45 0.80
C ASP A 110 17.58 25.59 -0.35
N ASN A 111 18.34 24.59 -0.83
CA ASN A 111 17.96 23.72 -1.95
C ASN A 111 17.63 22.29 -1.51
N ALA A 112 17.30 22.07 -0.25
CA ALA A 112 17.02 20.73 0.29
C ALA A 112 15.91 20.02 -0.50
N LYS A 113 14.83 20.75 -0.82
CA LYS A 113 13.69 20.24 -1.59
C LYS A 113 14.12 19.80 -3.00
N GLU A 114 14.84 20.63 -3.73
CA GLU A 114 15.28 20.33 -5.09
C GLU A 114 16.23 19.14 -5.13
N LYS A 115 17.13 19.04 -4.16
CA LYS A 115 18.03 17.88 -4.02
C LYS A 115 17.25 16.60 -3.76
N PHE A 116 16.27 16.66 -2.86
CA PHE A 116 15.41 15.51 -2.55
C PHE A 116 14.66 15.03 -3.79
N LEU A 117 13.94 15.94 -4.47
CA LEU A 117 13.15 15.60 -5.67
C LEU A 117 14.04 15.04 -6.78
N LYS A 118 15.17 15.67 -7.06
CA LYS A 118 16.13 15.21 -8.08
C LYS A 118 16.68 13.82 -7.75
N LYS A 119 16.98 13.56 -6.49
CA LYS A 119 17.46 12.25 -6.07
C LYS A 119 16.36 11.20 -6.19
N PHE A 120 15.14 11.53 -5.77
CA PHE A 120 13.99 10.64 -5.86
C PHE A 120 13.73 10.23 -7.32
N ASP A 121 13.62 11.19 -8.22
CA ASP A 121 13.41 10.95 -9.65
C ASP A 121 14.53 10.10 -10.26
N SER A 122 15.79 10.42 -9.94
CA SER A 122 16.94 9.68 -10.45
C SER A 122 16.99 8.23 -9.97
N ASP A 123 16.66 7.98 -8.69
CA ASP A 123 16.65 6.64 -8.14
C ASP A 123 15.45 5.85 -8.68
N TRP A 124 14.28 6.49 -8.82
CA TRP A 124 13.10 5.90 -9.43
C TRP A 124 13.37 5.44 -10.88
N GLU A 125 13.91 6.31 -11.73
CA GLU A 125 14.26 5.96 -13.10
C GLU A 125 15.31 4.85 -13.17
N ARG A 126 16.31 4.92 -12.27
CA ARG A 126 17.39 3.94 -12.23
C ARG A 126 16.89 2.52 -11.91
N TYR A 127 16.04 2.40 -10.90
CA TYR A 127 15.60 1.11 -10.39
C TYR A 127 14.36 0.57 -11.11
N ASN A 128 13.59 1.42 -11.79
CA ASN A 128 12.45 1.02 -12.62
C ASN A 128 12.74 1.01 -14.12
N ARG A 129 13.98 1.00 -14.54
CA ARG A 129 14.35 1.13 -15.96
C ARG A 129 13.66 0.10 -16.87
N ASP A 130 13.60 -1.15 -16.44
CA ASP A 130 13.00 -2.21 -17.23
C ASP A 130 11.47 -2.09 -17.26
N LEU A 131 10.83 -1.77 -16.14
CA LEU A 131 9.40 -1.48 -16.07
C LEU A 131 9.01 -0.28 -16.94
N ILE A 132 9.80 0.80 -16.89
CA ILE A 132 9.56 1.99 -17.72
C ILE A 132 9.61 1.61 -19.21
N ARG A 133 10.57 0.77 -19.61
CA ARG A 133 10.67 0.29 -21.00
C ARG A 133 9.45 -0.54 -21.40
N GLU A 134 9.04 -1.49 -20.57
CA GLU A 134 7.86 -2.31 -20.82
C GLU A 134 6.59 -1.48 -20.99
N VAL A 135 6.40 -0.47 -20.14
CA VAL A 135 5.25 0.46 -20.23
C VAL A 135 5.31 1.27 -21.53
N GLN A 136 6.49 1.77 -21.89
CA GLN A 136 6.68 2.53 -23.14
C GLN A 136 6.42 1.67 -24.38
N ASP A 137 6.90 0.45 -24.40
CA ASP A 137 6.68 -0.50 -25.48
C ASP A 137 5.18 -0.84 -25.62
N TYR A 138 4.50 -1.08 -24.50
CA TYR A 138 3.06 -1.31 -24.48
C TYR A 138 2.26 -0.09 -25.00
N GLN A 139 2.60 1.12 -24.56
CA GLN A 139 1.94 2.34 -25.03
C GLN A 139 2.09 2.51 -26.54
N LYS A 140 3.29 2.25 -27.07
CA LYS A 140 3.56 2.33 -28.52
C LYS A 140 2.74 1.30 -29.31
N GLU A 141 2.65 0.07 -28.82
CA GLU A 141 1.81 -0.95 -29.44
C GLU A 141 0.32 -0.55 -29.49
N GLN A 142 -0.18 0.13 -28.46
CA GLN A 142 -1.55 0.63 -28.43
C GLN A 142 -1.76 1.82 -29.39
N GLU A 143 -0.75 2.64 -29.63
CA GLU A 143 -0.81 3.73 -30.60
C GLU A 143 -0.77 3.21 -32.04
N ASP A 144 0.08 2.23 -32.32
CA ASP A 144 0.23 1.61 -33.62
C ASP A 144 -1.01 0.76 -34.03
N ALA A 145 -1.84 0.35 -33.07
CA ALA A 145 -3.06 -0.42 -33.25
C ALA A 145 -4.32 0.43 -33.58
N LYS A 146 -4.21 1.76 -33.52
CA LYS A 146 -5.30 2.72 -33.79
C LYS A 146 -5.23 3.25 -35.21
#